data_b4d48d493a42448f2322638edf7861bc
#
_entry.id   b4d48d493a42448f2322638edf7861bc
#
_cell.length_a   1.000
_cell.length_b   1.000
_cell.length_c   1.000
_cell.angle_alpha   90.00
_cell.angle_beta   90.00
_cell.angle_gamma   90.00
#
_symmetry.space_group_name_H-M   'P 1'
#
loop_
_entity.id
_entity.type
_entity.pdbx_description
1 polymer ?
#
loop_
_entity_poly.entity_id
_entity_poly.type
_entity_poly.pdbx_seq_one_letter_code
_entity_poly.pdbx_strand_id
1 'polypeptide(L)'
;MASVCGGSLSMMAAGVPIKENIAGVAMGLIKDNEKFEILTDILGDEDHLGDMDFKVAGSKSGVTGLQMDIKIEGINEEILEKALSQAKEARLHILKIMDEAISKPNDLSSLAPCFEKLVIDKEKVKVVIGKGGSTIKGLQEEFGTTIELQDDGNVSIFGDSKDKVNQTKAKIELICAEPEEGKEYDGVVAKVVEFGAFVTFLPGKDGLLHISQIKQDFDCLLYTSDAADE
;
A
#
# COMPACT_ATOMS: atom_id res chain seq x y z
N MET A 1 26.04 -12.77 -1.60
CA MET A 1 25.48 -11.41 -1.81
C MET A 1 24.48 -11.35 -2.96
N ALA A 2 24.50 -12.25 -3.93
CA ALA A 2 23.47 -12.33 -4.98
C ALA A 2 22.03 -12.38 -4.46
N SER A 3 21.78 -13.08 -3.35
CA SER A 3 20.45 -13.14 -2.71
C SER A 3 19.95 -11.78 -2.19
N VAL A 4 20.86 -10.88 -1.79
CA VAL A 4 20.49 -9.51 -1.39
C VAL A 4 20.01 -8.73 -2.61
N CYS A 5 20.75 -8.79 -3.71
CA CYS A 5 20.39 -8.12 -4.95
C CYS A 5 19.09 -8.69 -5.54
N GLY A 6 18.99 -10.03 -5.62
CA GLY A 6 17.78 -10.72 -6.09
C GLY A 6 16.57 -10.48 -5.22
N GLY A 7 16.74 -10.44 -3.89
CA GLY A 7 15.69 -10.10 -2.94
C GLY A 7 15.16 -8.68 -3.13
N SER A 8 16.06 -7.71 -3.34
CA SER A 8 15.68 -6.33 -3.64
C SER A 8 14.88 -6.23 -4.94
N LEU A 9 15.37 -6.84 -6.03
CA LEU A 9 14.68 -6.86 -7.32
C LEU A 9 13.33 -7.59 -7.25
N SER A 10 13.25 -8.72 -6.53
CA SER A 10 11.99 -9.47 -6.41
C SER A 10 10.92 -8.72 -5.64
N MET A 11 11.29 -7.98 -4.60
CA MET A 11 10.35 -7.10 -3.88
C MET A 11 9.84 -5.98 -4.79
N MET A 12 10.71 -5.35 -5.58
CA MET A 12 10.30 -4.32 -6.54
C MET A 12 9.41 -4.89 -7.64
N ALA A 13 9.74 -6.08 -8.15
CA ALA A 13 8.92 -6.77 -9.15
C ALA A 13 7.53 -7.14 -8.62
N ALA A 14 7.42 -7.45 -7.34
CA ALA A 14 6.15 -7.72 -6.66
C ALA A 14 5.35 -6.45 -6.29
N GLY A 15 5.90 -5.26 -6.54
CA GLY A 15 5.24 -4.00 -6.22
C GLY A 15 5.36 -3.55 -4.77
N VAL A 16 6.29 -4.14 -4.00
CA VAL A 16 6.55 -3.66 -2.64
C VAL A 16 7.16 -2.26 -2.70
N PRO A 17 6.59 -1.26 -2.00
CA PRO A 17 7.02 0.14 -2.11
C PRO A 17 8.32 0.41 -1.33
N ILE A 18 9.41 -0.25 -1.74
CA ILE A 18 10.74 0.04 -1.21
C ILE A 18 11.25 1.37 -1.76
N LYS A 19 12.01 2.09 -0.95
CA LYS A 19 12.48 3.45 -1.29
C LYS A 19 13.57 3.44 -2.36
N GLU A 20 14.51 2.51 -2.27
CA GLU A 20 15.68 2.39 -3.14
C GLU A 20 16.07 0.92 -3.29
N ASN A 21 16.70 0.57 -4.41
CA ASN A 21 17.35 -0.72 -4.59
C ASN A 21 18.49 -0.91 -3.59
N ILE A 22 18.65 -2.13 -3.11
CA ILE A 22 19.74 -2.54 -2.24
C ILE A 22 20.60 -3.56 -2.99
N ALA A 23 21.87 -3.22 -3.19
CA ALA A 23 22.87 -4.15 -3.70
C ALA A 23 23.79 -4.61 -2.57
N GLY A 24 24.36 -5.79 -2.73
CA GLY A 24 25.34 -6.34 -1.83
C GLY A 24 26.55 -6.87 -2.55
N VAL A 25 27.71 -6.70 -1.95
CA VAL A 25 29.00 -7.22 -2.44
C VAL A 25 29.76 -7.88 -1.30
N ALA A 26 30.47 -8.96 -1.58
CA ALA A 26 31.40 -9.63 -0.66
C ALA A 26 32.82 -9.20 -1.01
N MET A 27 33.52 -8.70 -0.02
CA MET A 27 34.89 -8.22 -0.12
C MET A 27 35.81 -9.16 0.67
N GLY A 28 37.07 -9.26 0.25
CA GLY A 28 38.10 -10.04 0.95
C GLY A 28 39.37 -9.23 1.17
N LEU A 29 40.20 -9.72 2.07
CA LEU A 29 41.52 -9.20 2.35
C LEU A 29 42.54 -10.33 2.27
N ILE A 30 43.65 -10.05 1.61
CA ILE A 30 44.88 -10.85 1.72
C ILE A 30 45.97 -9.94 2.25
N LYS A 31 46.64 -10.32 3.35
CA LYS A 31 47.68 -9.55 3.99
C LYS A 31 48.90 -10.39 4.20
N ASP A 32 50.04 -9.87 3.73
CA ASP A 32 51.36 -10.44 3.99
C ASP A 32 52.27 -9.35 4.57
N ASN A 33 52.47 -9.42 5.86
CA ASN A 33 53.20 -8.42 6.67
C ASN A 33 52.63 -7.01 6.49
N GLU A 34 53.39 -6.10 5.85
CA GLU A 34 52.96 -4.71 5.60
C GLU A 34 52.21 -4.55 4.26
N LYS A 35 52.16 -5.57 3.44
CA LYS A 35 51.46 -5.54 2.17
C LYS A 35 50.06 -6.12 2.31
N PHE A 36 49.11 -5.50 1.64
CA PHE A 36 47.75 -6.00 1.62
C PHE A 36 47.04 -5.69 0.29
N GLU A 37 46.12 -6.56 -0.09
CA GLU A 37 45.23 -6.37 -1.22
C GLU A 37 43.77 -6.62 -0.82
N ILE A 38 42.88 -5.78 -1.31
CA ILE A 38 41.44 -5.91 -1.12
C ILE A 38 40.86 -6.56 -2.38
N LEU A 39 40.14 -7.66 -2.19
CA LEU A 39 39.45 -8.39 -3.24
C LEU A 39 37.99 -7.97 -3.29
N THR A 40 37.46 -7.81 -4.50
CA THR A 40 36.07 -7.45 -4.74
C THR A 40 35.29 -8.62 -5.31
N ASP A 41 34.09 -8.89 -4.78
CA ASP A 41 33.19 -9.97 -5.19
C ASP A 41 33.87 -11.35 -5.10
N ILE A 42 34.30 -11.70 -3.91
CA ILE A 42 35.10 -12.89 -3.61
C ILE A 42 34.31 -14.18 -3.83
N LEU A 43 35.04 -15.20 -4.29
CA LEU A 43 34.60 -16.58 -4.40
C LEU A 43 34.68 -17.29 -3.04
N GLY A 44 34.06 -18.47 -2.92
CA GLY A 44 34.09 -19.25 -1.68
C GLY A 44 35.48 -19.63 -1.19
N ASP A 45 36.42 -19.91 -2.10
CA ASP A 45 37.82 -20.22 -1.76
C ASP A 45 38.55 -18.97 -1.23
N GLU A 46 38.29 -17.79 -1.80
CA GLU A 46 38.84 -16.52 -1.36
C GLU A 46 38.27 -16.08 -0.01
N ASP A 47 36.99 -16.40 0.26
CA ASP A 47 36.38 -16.27 1.58
C ASP A 47 37.08 -17.18 2.59
N HIS A 48 37.27 -18.45 2.26
CA HIS A 48 37.83 -19.45 3.19
C HIS A 48 39.30 -19.22 3.49
N LEU A 49 40.10 -18.90 2.48
CA LEU A 49 41.56 -18.76 2.58
C LEU A 49 42.03 -17.35 2.89
N GLY A 50 41.17 -16.34 2.73
CA GLY A 50 41.49 -14.95 2.99
C GLY A 50 41.64 -14.62 4.48
N ASP A 51 42.24 -13.50 4.77
CA ASP A 51 42.55 -12.99 6.13
C ASP A 51 41.37 -12.25 6.75
N MET A 52 40.46 -11.75 5.91
CA MET A 52 39.19 -11.11 6.29
C MET A 52 38.20 -11.29 5.15
N ASP A 53 36.97 -11.54 5.46
CA ASP A 53 35.85 -11.31 4.57
C ASP A 53 34.84 -10.32 5.18
N PHE A 54 34.25 -9.49 4.35
CA PHE A 54 33.14 -8.66 4.78
C PHE A 54 32.13 -8.44 3.69
N LYS A 55 30.89 -8.44 4.10
CA LYS A 55 29.74 -8.34 3.25
C LYS A 55 29.07 -7.00 3.50
N VAL A 56 28.95 -6.20 2.44
CA VAL A 56 28.37 -4.86 2.51
C VAL A 56 27.14 -4.80 1.65
N ALA A 57 26.02 -4.44 2.26
CA ALA A 57 24.76 -4.16 1.58
C ALA A 57 24.40 -2.68 1.72
N GLY A 58 23.77 -2.10 0.71
CA GLY A 58 23.32 -0.73 0.78
C GLY A 58 22.73 -0.19 -0.53
N SER A 59 22.15 0.99 -0.41
CA SER A 59 21.60 1.77 -1.52
C SER A 59 22.63 2.76 -2.08
N LYS A 60 22.19 3.63 -3.00
CA LYS A 60 23.00 4.78 -3.44
C LYS A 60 23.29 5.77 -2.32
N SER A 61 22.35 5.88 -1.37
CA SER A 61 22.43 6.82 -0.25
C SER A 61 23.40 6.39 0.86
N GLY A 62 23.65 5.08 1.00
CA GLY A 62 24.55 4.58 2.04
C GLY A 62 24.50 3.08 2.27
N VAL A 63 25.29 2.65 3.25
CA VAL A 63 25.35 1.26 3.72
C VAL A 63 24.18 1.00 4.67
N THR A 64 23.47 -0.09 4.45
CA THR A 64 22.31 -0.54 5.28
C THR A 64 22.62 -1.78 6.09
N GLY A 65 23.63 -2.53 5.71
CA GLY A 65 24.08 -3.72 6.42
C GLY A 65 25.55 -4.01 6.18
N LEU A 66 26.24 -4.43 7.22
CA LEU A 66 27.62 -4.84 7.17
C LEU A 66 27.83 -6.05 8.09
N GLN A 67 28.49 -7.06 7.56
CA GLN A 67 28.98 -8.20 8.33
C GLN A 67 30.44 -8.42 8.01
N MET A 68 31.27 -8.58 9.03
CA MET A 68 32.71 -8.73 8.90
C MET A 68 33.17 -9.94 9.70
N ASP A 69 34.06 -10.74 9.12
CA ASP A 69 34.78 -11.81 9.78
C ASP A 69 36.28 -11.60 9.56
N ILE A 70 37.02 -11.42 10.67
CA ILE A 70 38.45 -11.16 10.69
C ILE A 70 39.16 -12.41 11.24
N LYS A 71 40.04 -13.02 10.43
CA LYS A 71 40.73 -14.28 10.73
C LYS A 71 42.16 -14.10 11.18
N ILE A 72 42.61 -12.84 11.26
CA ILE A 72 43.94 -12.41 11.74
C ILE A 72 43.79 -11.55 13.00
N GLU A 73 44.90 -11.19 13.63
CA GLU A 73 44.92 -10.43 14.91
C GLU A 73 44.23 -9.07 14.86
N GLY A 74 43.97 -8.55 13.65
CA GLY A 74 43.24 -7.29 13.45
C GLY A 74 43.61 -6.61 12.13
N ILE A 75 42.84 -5.59 11.81
CA ILE A 75 43.04 -4.72 10.65
C ILE A 75 43.24 -3.27 11.16
N ASN A 76 43.99 -2.48 10.40
CA ASN A 76 44.17 -1.05 10.67
C ASN A 76 43.08 -0.22 9.93
N GLU A 77 43.06 1.08 10.25
CA GLU A 77 42.09 2.02 9.66
C GLU A 77 42.30 2.16 8.15
N GLU A 78 43.51 2.16 7.64
CA GLU A 78 43.86 2.24 6.22
C GLU A 78 43.23 1.10 5.41
N ILE A 79 43.32 -0.13 5.92
CA ILE A 79 42.72 -1.32 5.30
C ILE A 79 41.19 -1.17 5.25
N LEU A 80 40.59 -0.72 6.35
CA LEU A 80 39.14 -0.56 6.43
C LEU A 80 38.61 0.53 5.49
N GLU A 81 39.30 1.68 5.46
CA GLU A 81 38.91 2.77 4.53
C GLU A 81 39.00 2.34 3.06
N LYS A 82 40.11 1.69 2.67
CA LYS A 82 40.31 1.18 1.31
C LYS A 82 39.21 0.14 0.96
N ALA A 83 38.97 -0.77 1.88
CA ALA A 83 37.94 -1.82 1.68
C ALA A 83 36.54 -1.25 1.53
N LEU A 84 36.14 -0.29 2.38
CA LEU A 84 34.82 0.36 2.28
C LEU A 84 34.69 1.21 1.02
N SER A 85 35.74 1.91 0.60
CA SER A 85 35.76 2.68 -0.64
C SER A 85 35.57 1.77 -1.86
N GLN A 86 36.32 0.68 -1.92
CA GLN A 86 36.24 -0.29 -3.02
C GLN A 86 34.88 -1.01 -3.02
N ALA A 87 34.33 -1.35 -1.84
CA ALA A 87 32.99 -1.91 -1.72
C ALA A 87 31.90 -0.93 -2.19
N LYS A 88 32.08 0.38 -1.96
CA LYS A 88 31.17 1.40 -2.45
C LYS A 88 31.14 1.45 -3.97
N GLU A 89 32.31 1.43 -4.61
CA GLU A 89 32.40 1.43 -6.09
C GLU A 89 31.72 0.20 -6.68
N ALA A 90 32.02 -0.99 -6.16
CA ALA A 90 31.41 -2.24 -6.60
C ALA A 90 29.89 -2.23 -6.41
N ARG A 91 29.42 -1.80 -5.25
CA ARG A 91 27.99 -1.71 -4.94
C ARG A 91 27.26 -0.73 -5.86
N LEU A 92 27.85 0.43 -6.15
CA LEU A 92 27.26 1.41 -7.08
C LEU A 92 27.23 0.87 -8.51
N HIS A 93 28.22 0.09 -8.92
CA HIS A 93 28.22 -0.60 -10.22
C HIS A 93 27.08 -1.61 -10.31
N ILE A 94 26.91 -2.46 -9.29
CA ILE A 94 25.83 -3.44 -9.23
C ILE A 94 24.46 -2.73 -9.24
N LEU A 95 24.29 -1.68 -8.43
CA LEU A 95 23.04 -0.88 -8.39
C LEU A 95 22.68 -0.30 -9.76
N LYS A 96 23.66 0.15 -10.53
CA LYS A 96 23.42 0.65 -11.88
C LYS A 96 22.80 -0.43 -12.78
N ILE A 97 23.35 -1.64 -12.74
CA ILE A 97 22.82 -2.79 -13.54
C ILE A 97 21.42 -3.18 -13.03
N MET A 98 21.20 -3.18 -11.71
CA MET A 98 19.89 -3.46 -11.13
C MET A 98 18.84 -2.42 -11.56
N ASP A 99 19.20 -1.15 -11.58
CA ASP A 99 18.31 -0.06 -11.99
C ASP A 99 17.95 -0.11 -13.49
N GLU A 100 18.84 -0.65 -14.33
CA GLU A 100 18.55 -0.91 -15.73
C GLU A 100 17.47 -2.00 -15.90
N ALA A 101 17.40 -2.96 -14.99
CA ALA A 101 16.37 -4.00 -14.96
C ALA A 101 15.05 -3.51 -14.35
N ILE A 102 15.09 -2.93 -13.14
CA ILE A 102 13.93 -2.42 -12.43
C ILE A 102 14.35 -1.15 -11.67
N SER A 103 13.97 0.03 -12.17
CA SER A 103 14.34 1.32 -11.58
C SER A 103 13.41 1.80 -10.48
N LYS A 104 12.18 1.31 -10.45
CA LYS A 104 11.14 1.62 -9.45
C LYS A 104 10.22 0.41 -9.25
N PRO A 105 9.59 0.30 -8.07
CA PRO A 105 8.63 -0.78 -7.84
C PRO A 105 7.53 -0.81 -8.90
N ASN A 106 7.16 -2.01 -9.33
CA ASN A 106 6.01 -2.24 -10.20
C ASN A 106 4.71 -1.91 -9.46
N ASP A 107 3.61 -1.79 -10.21
CA ASP A 107 2.29 -1.75 -9.60
C ASP A 107 1.98 -3.08 -8.91
N LEU A 108 1.29 -3.01 -7.77
CA LEU A 108 0.82 -4.21 -7.08
C LEU A 108 -0.08 -5.02 -8.02
N SER A 109 0.07 -6.33 -7.99
CA SER A 109 -0.85 -7.24 -8.68
C SER A 109 -2.28 -6.99 -8.22
N SER A 110 -3.24 -7.04 -9.14
CA SER A 110 -4.68 -6.96 -8.81
C SER A 110 -5.15 -8.07 -7.86
N LEU A 111 -4.39 -9.17 -7.78
CA LEU A 111 -4.64 -10.31 -6.91
C LEU A 111 -3.85 -10.25 -5.58
N ALA A 112 -3.02 -9.22 -5.38
CA ALA A 112 -2.29 -9.09 -4.13
C ALA A 112 -3.25 -8.68 -3.00
N PRO A 113 -3.14 -9.30 -1.81
CA PRO A 113 -3.88 -8.84 -0.64
C PRO A 113 -3.58 -7.37 -0.38
N CYS A 114 -4.62 -6.59 -0.25
CA CYS A 114 -4.52 -5.15 -0.06
C CYS A 114 -5.18 -4.73 1.23
N PHE A 115 -4.69 -3.64 1.79
CA PHE A 115 -5.40 -2.98 2.85
C PHE A 115 -5.41 -1.46 2.63
N GLU A 116 -6.50 -0.84 3.01
CA GLU A 116 -6.67 0.62 2.97
C GLU A 116 -7.10 1.13 4.34
N LYS A 117 -6.66 2.34 4.65
CA LYS A 117 -7.10 3.07 5.82
C LYS A 117 -7.98 4.23 5.42
N LEU A 118 -9.04 4.42 6.17
CA LEU A 118 -9.99 5.51 6.04
C LEU A 118 -10.25 6.08 7.43
N VAL A 119 -10.41 7.38 7.53
CA VAL A 119 -10.82 8.06 8.76
C VAL A 119 -12.22 8.61 8.55
N ILE A 120 -13.14 8.25 9.42
CA ILE A 120 -14.52 8.74 9.43
C ILE A 120 -14.79 9.52 10.72
N ASP A 121 -15.81 10.37 10.70
CA ASP A 121 -16.26 11.06 11.92
C ASP A 121 -16.71 10.06 12.98
N LYS A 122 -16.33 10.32 14.23
CA LYS A 122 -16.73 9.48 15.39
C LYS A 122 -18.22 9.29 15.51
N GLU A 123 -19.00 10.31 15.14
CA GLU A 123 -20.46 10.24 15.16
C GLU A 123 -21.01 9.25 14.13
N LYS A 124 -20.28 9.02 13.03
CA LYS A 124 -20.66 8.10 11.95
C LYS A 124 -20.28 6.63 12.24
N VAL A 125 -19.41 6.38 13.21
CA VAL A 125 -19.00 5.02 13.61
C VAL A 125 -20.21 4.12 13.86
N LYS A 126 -21.20 4.62 14.59
CA LYS A 126 -22.43 3.88 14.90
C LYS A 126 -23.29 3.58 13.66
N VAL A 127 -23.26 4.47 12.67
CA VAL A 127 -23.98 4.30 11.40
C VAL A 127 -23.33 3.20 10.55
N VAL A 128 -21.99 3.21 10.47
CA VAL A 128 -21.22 2.19 9.73
C VAL A 128 -21.34 0.82 10.39
N ILE A 129 -21.35 0.75 11.70
CA ILE A 129 -21.59 -0.51 12.43
C ILE A 129 -23.02 -1.01 12.16
N GLY A 130 -24.00 -0.11 12.22
CA GLY A 130 -25.41 -0.43 12.11
C GLY A 130 -25.98 -1.13 13.35
N LYS A 131 -27.29 -1.37 13.34
CA LYS A 131 -28.01 -2.01 14.45
C LYS A 131 -27.51 -3.44 14.67
N GLY A 132 -26.86 -3.71 15.81
CA GLY A 132 -26.31 -5.04 16.10
C GLY A 132 -25.18 -5.48 15.16
N GLY A 133 -24.49 -4.55 14.48
CA GLY A 133 -23.44 -4.85 13.54
C GLY A 133 -23.90 -5.25 12.14
N SER A 134 -25.19 -5.05 11.81
CA SER A 134 -25.78 -5.52 10.54
C SER A 134 -25.15 -4.87 9.31
N THR A 135 -24.86 -3.56 9.36
CA THR A 135 -24.31 -2.82 8.22
C THR A 135 -22.88 -3.27 7.92
N ILE A 136 -22.02 -3.30 8.93
CA ILE A 136 -20.62 -3.70 8.75
C ILE A 136 -20.50 -5.17 8.29
N LYS A 137 -21.35 -6.08 8.85
CA LYS A 137 -21.38 -7.48 8.40
C LYS A 137 -21.87 -7.61 6.98
N GLY A 138 -22.92 -6.89 6.60
CA GLY A 138 -23.42 -6.88 5.22
C GLY A 138 -22.35 -6.39 4.23
N LEU A 139 -21.60 -5.34 4.56
CA LEU A 139 -20.49 -4.84 3.73
C LEU A 139 -19.39 -5.89 3.58
N GLN A 140 -19.02 -6.55 4.67
CA GLN A 140 -18.00 -7.60 4.65
C GLN A 140 -18.42 -8.79 3.78
N GLU A 141 -19.68 -9.19 3.85
CA GLU A 141 -20.24 -10.29 3.07
C GLU A 141 -20.42 -9.89 1.58
N GLU A 142 -20.91 -8.69 1.30
CA GLU A 142 -21.15 -8.18 -0.06
C GLU A 142 -19.84 -8.10 -0.87
N PHE A 143 -18.78 -7.57 -0.28
CA PHE A 143 -17.50 -7.33 -0.96
C PHE A 143 -16.42 -8.37 -0.67
N GLY A 144 -16.65 -9.30 0.26
CA GLY A 144 -15.65 -10.29 0.67
C GLY A 144 -14.42 -9.65 1.29
N THR A 145 -14.61 -8.60 2.11
CA THR A 145 -13.55 -7.86 2.79
C THR A 145 -13.68 -7.99 4.30
N THR A 146 -12.59 -7.74 5.02
CA THR A 146 -12.61 -7.63 6.49
C THR A 146 -12.48 -6.16 6.86
N ILE A 147 -13.37 -5.67 7.72
CA ILE A 147 -13.39 -4.28 8.16
C ILE A 147 -13.13 -4.24 9.66
N GLU A 148 -12.07 -3.55 10.06
CA GLU A 148 -11.78 -3.22 11.45
C GLU A 148 -12.08 -1.74 11.67
N LEU A 149 -12.94 -1.45 12.63
CA LEU A 149 -13.39 -0.10 12.94
C LEU A 149 -13.09 0.19 14.41
N GLN A 150 -12.38 1.29 14.66
CA GLN A 150 -12.02 1.77 15.99
C GLN A 150 -12.98 2.89 16.42
N ASP A 151 -13.17 3.05 17.73
CA ASP A 151 -14.05 4.08 18.31
C ASP A 151 -13.62 5.52 18.02
N ASP A 152 -12.37 5.72 17.65
CA ASP A 152 -11.81 7.01 17.24
C ASP A 152 -12.11 7.40 15.78
N GLY A 153 -12.76 6.51 15.01
CA GLY A 153 -13.11 6.70 13.61
C GLY A 153 -12.11 6.16 12.61
N ASN A 154 -11.03 5.51 13.07
CA ASN A 154 -10.11 4.82 12.18
C ASN A 154 -10.74 3.52 11.65
N VAL A 155 -10.79 3.39 10.34
CA VAL A 155 -11.28 2.20 9.63
C VAL A 155 -10.14 1.57 8.86
N SER A 156 -9.90 0.27 9.05
CA SER A 156 -8.96 -0.52 8.26
C SER A 156 -9.75 -1.57 7.47
N ILE A 157 -9.58 -1.58 6.17
CA ILE A 157 -10.27 -2.47 5.24
C ILE A 157 -9.24 -3.40 4.62
N PHE A 158 -9.41 -4.70 4.79
CA PHE A 158 -8.55 -5.75 4.25
C PHE A 158 -9.31 -6.56 3.21
N GLY A 159 -8.67 -6.87 2.10
CA GLY A 159 -9.25 -7.68 1.03
C GLY A 159 -8.20 -8.43 0.22
N ASP A 160 -8.66 -9.42 -0.52
CA ASP A 160 -7.84 -10.24 -1.41
C ASP A 160 -7.56 -9.56 -2.76
N SER A 161 -8.20 -8.42 -3.04
CA SER A 161 -7.94 -7.60 -4.23
C SER A 161 -8.19 -6.12 -3.96
N LYS A 162 -7.47 -5.27 -4.69
CA LYS A 162 -7.56 -3.82 -4.61
C LYS A 162 -8.97 -3.30 -4.97
N ASP A 163 -9.61 -3.94 -5.95
CA ASP A 163 -10.94 -3.53 -6.41
C ASP A 163 -12.00 -3.71 -5.33
N LYS A 164 -12.00 -4.85 -4.63
CA LYS A 164 -12.91 -5.11 -3.51
C LYS A 164 -12.72 -4.13 -2.36
N VAL A 165 -11.47 -3.86 -2.01
CA VAL A 165 -11.14 -2.88 -0.96
C VAL A 165 -11.61 -1.49 -1.34
N ASN A 166 -11.39 -1.05 -2.59
CA ASN A 166 -11.84 0.25 -3.07
C ASN A 166 -13.37 0.37 -3.12
N GLN A 167 -14.08 -0.68 -3.53
CA GLN A 167 -15.56 -0.72 -3.52
C GLN A 167 -16.11 -0.60 -2.10
N THR A 168 -15.52 -1.35 -1.16
CA THR A 168 -15.89 -1.27 0.26
C THR A 168 -15.65 0.13 0.81
N LYS A 169 -14.49 0.74 0.52
CA LYS A 169 -14.14 2.09 0.92
C LYS A 169 -15.16 3.11 0.39
N ALA A 170 -15.43 3.08 -0.91
CA ALA A 170 -16.41 3.98 -1.53
C ALA A 170 -17.80 3.84 -0.92
N LYS A 171 -18.21 2.61 -0.57
CA LYS A 171 -19.50 2.38 0.08
C LYS A 171 -19.56 2.93 1.50
N ILE A 172 -18.48 2.79 2.27
CA ILE A 172 -18.37 3.39 3.62
C ILE A 172 -18.41 4.92 3.52
N GLU A 173 -17.65 5.51 2.58
CA GLU A 173 -17.66 6.96 2.34
C GLU A 173 -19.07 7.45 1.99
N LEU A 174 -19.80 6.71 1.14
CA LEU A 174 -21.18 7.04 0.77
C LEU A 174 -22.14 6.96 1.97
N ILE A 175 -21.99 5.97 2.85
CA ILE A 175 -22.79 5.85 4.08
C ILE A 175 -22.52 7.02 5.03
N CYS A 176 -21.27 7.49 5.08
CA CYS A 176 -20.86 8.61 5.92
C CYS A 176 -21.15 9.98 5.30
N ALA A 177 -21.40 10.04 3.97
CA ALA A 177 -21.64 11.29 3.27
C ALA A 177 -22.82 12.08 3.84
N GLU A 178 -22.64 13.39 3.93
CA GLU A 178 -23.72 14.33 4.30
C GLU A 178 -24.20 15.11 3.07
N PRO A 179 -25.49 15.49 3.04
CA PRO A 179 -25.99 16.34 1.98
C PRO A 179 -25.28 17.70 1.99
N GLU A 180 -24.82 18.13 0.84
CA GLU A 180 -24.21 19.44 0.65
C GLU A 180 -25.18 20.33 -0.13
N GLU A 181 -25.41 21.56 0.35
CA GLU A 181 -26.24 22.52 -0.37
C GLU A 181 -25.61 22.88 -1.74
N GLY A 182 -26.44 22.87 -2.76
CA GLY A 182 -26.02 23.19 -4.14
C GLY A 182 -25.42 22.02 -4.93
N LYS A 183 -25.30 20.86 -4.32
CA LYS A 183 -24.83 19.64 -5.01
C LYS A 183 -26.03 18.87 -5.62
N GLU A 184 -25.84 18.36 -6.83
CA GLU A 184 -26.80 17.51 -7.49
C GLU A 184 -26.62 16.05 -7.06
N TYR A 185 -27.71 15.35 -6.80
CA TYR A 185 -27.74 13.95 -6.40
C TYR A 185 -28.73 13.17 -7.26
N ASP A 186 -28.36 11.98 -7.67
CA ASP A 186 -29.30 11.01 -8.22
C ASP A 186 -30.11 10.42 -7.08
N GLY A 187 -31.43 10.44 -7.19
CA GLY A 187 -32.31 9.95 -6.14
C GLY A 187 -33.39 9.04 -6.67
N VAL A 188 -33.85 8.13 -5.82
CA VAL A 188 -34.98 7.24 -6.11
C VAL A 188 -36.18 7.66 -5.28
N VAL A 189 -37.35 7.76 -5.91
CA VAL A 189 -38.59 8.11 -5.21
C VAL A 189 -39.00 6.95 -4.29
N ALA A 190 -38.93 7.20 -2.97
CA ALA A 190 -39.30 6.21 -1.96
C ALA A 190 -40.81 6.21 -1.67
N LYS A 191 -41.45 7.40 -1.70
CA LYS A 191 -42.87 7.56 -1.42
C LYS A 191 -43.40 8.85 -2.01
N VAL A 192 -44.56 8.78 -2.67
CA VAL A 192 -45.30 9.94 -3.14
C VAL A 192 -46.37 10.33 -2.12
N VAL A 193 -46.53 11.63 -1.86
CA VAL A 193 -47.56 12.20 -0.96
C VAL A 193 -48.21 13.40 -1.62
N GLU A 194 -49.36 13.86 -1.11
CA GLU A 194 -50.15 14.95 -1.71
C GLU A 194 -49.40 16.26 -1.93
N PHE A 195 -48.36 16.52 -1.12
CA PHE A 195 -47.56 17.76 -1.14
C PHE A 195 -46.18 17.58 -1.76
N GLY A 196 -45.82 16.39 -2.30
CA GLY A 196 -44.50 16.16 -2.89
C GLY A 196 -44.12 14.68 -2.93
N ALA A 197 -42.82 14.43 -2.99
CA ALA A 197 -42.25 13.10 -2.98
C ALA A 197 -41.07 13.01 -2.01
N PHE A 198 -40.98 11.92 -1.27
CA PHE A 198 -39.77 11.56 -0.54
C PHE A 198 -38.84 10.84 -1.49
N VAL A 199 -37.61 11.36 -1.59
CA VAL A 199 -36.57 10.87 -2.48
C VAL A 199 -35.38 10.41 -1.64
N THR A 200 -35.03 9.14 -1.77
CA THR A 200 -33.78 8.61 -1.18
C THR A 200 -32.63 8.97 -2.12
N PHE A 201 -31.74 9.83 -1.69
CA PHE A 201 -30.60 10.32 -2.48
C PHE A 201 -29.23 9.93 -1.89
N LEU A 202 -29.21 9.48 -0.64
CA LEU A 202 -28.05 8.85 0.01
C LEU A 202 -28.55 7.67 0.86
N PRO A 203 -27.71 6.66 1.13
CA PRO A 203 -28.11 5.51 1.95
C PRO A 203 -28.70 5.94 3.30
N GLY A 204 -29.98 5.59 3.53
CA GLY A 204 -30.69 5.93 4.76
C GLY A 204 -31.03 7.41 4.93
N LYS A 205 -30.96 8.23 3.87
CA LYS A 205 -31.32 9.66 3.90
C LYS A 205 -32.35 9.97 2.83
N ASP A 206 -33.53 10.37 3.28
CA ASP A 206 -34.62 10.79 2.45
C ASP A 206 -34.77 12.31 2.51
N GLY A 207 -34.96 12.93 1.35
CA GLY A 207 -35.29 14.33 1.22
C GLY A 207 -36.73 14.51 0.73
N LEU A 208 -37.40 15.57 1.20
CA LEU A 208 -38.69 15.95 0.67
C LEU A 208 -38.52 16.85 -0.56
N LEU A 209 -38.92 16.37 -1.72
CA LEU A 209 -39.10 17.18 -2.91
C LEU A 209 -40.51 17.74 -2.91
N HIS A 210 -40.69 18.99 -2.52
CA HIS A 210 -42.01 19.63 -2.47
C HIS A 210 -42.55 19.91 -3.88
N ILE A 211 -43.87 19.77 -4.08
CA ILE A 211 -44.53 19.93 -5.37
C ILE A 211 -44.20 21.27 -6.08
N SER A 212 -44.02 22.36 -5.31
CA SER A 212 -43.64 23.66 -5.84
C SER A 212 -42.24 23.75 -6.47
N GLN A 213 -41.40 22.75 -6.22
CA GLN A 213 -40.02 22.70 -6.72
C GLN A 213 -39.84 21.69 -7.87
N ILE A 214 -40.87 20.94 -8.18
CA ILE A 214 -40.88 19.99 -9.30
C ILE A 214 -41.11 20.77 -10.60
N LYS A 215 -40.15 20.75 -11.51
CA LYS A 215 -40.21 21.47 -12.80
C LYS A 215 -41.02 20.77 -13.89
N GLN A 216 -41.46 19.52 -13.66
CA GLN A 216 -42.32 18.75 -14.58
C GLN A 216 -43.67 18.46 -13.92
N ASP A 217 -44.67 18.21 -14.74
CA ASP A 217 -46.02 17.93 -14.26
C ASP A 217 -46.01 16.75 -13.27
N PHE A 218 -46.57 17.00 -12.08
CA PHE A 218 -46.61 16.04 -10.97
C PHE A 218 -47.41 14.78 -11.30
N ASP A 219 -48.35 14.87 -12.26
CA ASP A 219 -49.11 13.74 -12.77
C ASP A 219 -48.21 12.62 -13.34
N CYS A 220 -47.03 12.95 -13.84
CA CYS A 220 -46.08 11.98 -14.36
C CYS A 220 -45.45 11.09 -13.26
N LEU A 221 -45.37 11.59 -11.99
CA LEU A 221 -44.84 10.82 -10.87
C LEU A 221 -45.85 9.84 -10.27
N LEU A 222 -47.15 10.14 -10.36
CA LEU A 222 -48.23 9.24 -9.92
C LEU A 222 -48.35 8.02 -10.83
N TYR A 223 -48.12 8.18 -12.15
CA TYR A 223 -48.19 7.09 -13.12
C TYR A 223 -47.02 6.08 -13.02
N THR A 224 -45.87 6.48 -12.49
CA THR A 224 -44.71 5.59 -12.35
C THR A 224 -44.80 4.73 -11.08
N SER A 225 -45.56 5.11 -10.07
CA SER A 225 -45.77 4.31 -8.86
C SER A 225 -46.79 3.19 -9.03
N ASP A 226 -47.80 3.39 -9.86
CA ASP A 226 -48.83 2.36 -10.14
C ASP A 226 -48.33 1.26 -11.09
N ALA A 227 -47.30 1.51 -11.89
CA ALA A 227 -46.70 0.53 -12.81
C ALA A 227 -45.72 -0.46 -12.14
N ALA A 228 -45.40 -0.26 -10.86
CA ALA A 228 -44.50 -1.13 -10.11
C ALA A 228 -45.22 -2.17 -9.22
N ASP A 229 -46.57 -2.12 -9.17
CA ASP A 229 -47.43 -3.03 -8.36
C ASP A 229 -48.21 -4.05 -9.20
N GLU A 230 -47.88 -4.25 -10.51
CA GLU A 230 -48.42 -5.35 -11.33
C GLU A 230 -47.36 -6.43 -11.63
#